data_be8816cdf988313342b3fee1ab5bf5a0
#
_entry.id   be8816cdf988313342b3fee1ab5bf5a0
#
_cell.length_a   1.000
_cell.length_b   1.000
_cell.length_c   1.000
_cell.angle_alpha   90.00
_cell.angle_beta   90.00
_cell.angle_gamma   90.00
#
_symmetry.space_group_name_H-M   'P 1'
#
loop_
_entity.id
_entity.type
_entity.pdbx_description
1 polymer ?
#
loop_
_entity_poly.entity_id
_entity_poly.type
_entity_poly.pdbx_seq_one_letter_code
_entity_poly.pdbx_strand_id
1 'polypeptide(L)'
;MGQLMYCRRIVRCVAGLSMLRYVTVFAGLFVLAACSRDAAAPEDGATPLRVRLLTGEQYLNTVASIFGEDVAASVTPPTPPLTRTDGLLASGAASVGVTSDQVSQIQQAAQFIAARVLDEEHRDFLVPCEPASDLEPDPTCAGQFLRETGRLLYRRPVEETRVAELVDVAGRAAEQAGSFYDGLALALEAILISPEVLFIVDEAEPDPDNPGRERLTGYSLASRLSYFLWNAPPDDELLQAAESGELHTREGLARAVDRMLSSSRLEDGMRAFFDDMLAFDDFNSLAKDPMVYPMVTGATLADAREQTLRTILDHLLDKERDYRDLFTTRDTWMSMPLAAVYGLPTENGWVPYTFPDDSHREGLLTHISFLAANSHSVRSSPTLRGKALRELFLCQKVPDPPPNVDFSALEEAGDVPTARERLQVHNSNPSCAGCHLITDPMGLSLENFDGAGRFRETENGVELDISGELDGIFYDDVHGLTAAMRDHPKLSACLVNRLYAYGTGGPVELRYDRDALARFTTRFAEQGHKLPELLRDLALSEAFTRVRPPESPEESVVNAAEPPQSQIASTTR
;
A
#
# COMPACT_ATOMS: atom_id res chain seq x y z
N MET A 1 18.93 4.36 60.79
CA MET A 1 19.55 3.31 61.62
C MET A 1 19.82 2.17 60.71
N GLY A 2 20.94 1.84 60.29
CA GLY A 2 22.31 1.67 60.72
C GLY A 2 22.78 0.52 59.86
N GLN A 3 23.78 0.42 59.37
CA GLN A 3 25.26 0.57 59.43
C GLN A 3 25.81 -0.37 58.38
N LEU A 4 26.61 0.01 57.41
CA LEU A 4 28.04 0.35 57.42
C LEU A 4 28.99 -0.75 57.92
N MET A 5 29.99 -0.98 57.08
CA MET A 5 31.37 -1.41 57.38
C MET A 5 31.64 -2.91 57.39
N TYR A 6 32.65 -3.39 56.73
CA TYR A 6 34.11 -3.50 56.91
C TYR A 6 34.58 -4.58 55.92
N CYS A 7 35.71 -4.62 55.33
CA CYS A 7 37.04 -4.40 55.79
C CYS A 7 38.10 -4.38 54.68
N ARG A 8 39.06 -3.58 54.94
CA ARG A 8 40.38 -3.46 54.30
C ARG A 8 41.33 -4.60 54.68
N ARG A 9 42.40 -4.70 53.88
CA ARG A 9 43.74 -5.26 54.05
C ARG A 9 43.91 -6.74 53.69
N ILE A 10 44.86 -7.04 52.79
CA ILE A 10 46.29 -7.17 53.14
C ILE A 10 47.15 -6.94 51.89
N VAL A 11 48.17 -6.10 52.06
CA VAL A 11 49.31 -5.88 51.20
C VAL A 11 50.46 -6.73 51.73
N ARG A 12 51.22 -7.41 50.85
CA ARG A 12 52.71 -7.43 50.76
C ARG A 12 53.30 -8.73 50.27
N CYS A 13 54.23 -8.50 49.37
CA CYS A 13 55.43 -9.30 49.05
C CYS A 13 55.25 -10.50 48.13
N VAL A 14 55.78 -10.39 46.91
CA VAL A 14 57.16 -10.77 46.60
C VAL A 14 57.53 -10.09 45.26
N ALA A 15 58.63 -9.32 45.32
CA ALA A 15 59.38 -8.84 44.18
C ALA A 15 60.29 -9.96 43.67
N GLY A 16 60.40 -10.07 42.35
CA GLY A 16 61.51 -10.78 41.75
C GLY A 16 61.12 -11.63 40.51
N LEU A 17 61.81 -11.34 39.43
CA LEU A 17 61.93 -12.06 38.14
C LEU A 17 60.67 -12.05 37.20
N SER A 18 60.67 -11.26 36.19
CA SER A 18 61.30 -11.41 34.90
C SER A 18 60.70 -10.39 33.93
N MET A 19 61.51 -9.45 33.52
CA MET A 19 61.26 -8.42 32.50
C MET A 19 61.03 -8.97 31.06
N LEU A 20 60.87 -10.26 30.88
CA LEU A 20 60.82 -10.87 29.53
C LEU A 20 59.44 -11.40 29.14
N ARG A 21 58.44 -11.19 29.99
CA ARG A 21 57.03 -11.61 29.66
C ARG A 21 56.05 -10.49 29.31
N TYR A 22 56.47 -9.23 29.44
CA TYR A 22 55.59 -8.07 29.15
C TYR A 22 55.64 -7.58 27.70
N VAL A 23 56.64 -7.98 26.90
CA VAL A 23 56.73 -7.55 25.48
C VAL A 23 55.83 -8.38 24.57
N THR A 24 55.51 -9.62 24.91
CA THR A 24 54.63 -10.49 24.09
C THR A 24 53.14 -10.29 24.35
N VAL A 25 52.75 -9.74 25.51
CA VAL A 25 51.32 -9.44 25.81
C VAL A 25 50.88 -8.10 25.21
N PHE A 26 51.78 -7.13 25.07
CA PHE A 26 51.47 -5.83 24.44
C PHE A 26 51.41 -5.92 22.89
N ALA A 27 52.12 -6.86 22.26
CA ALA A 27 52.01 -7.09 20.82
C ALA A 27 50.73 -7.86 20.43
N GLY A 28 50.16 -8.66 21.37
CA GLY A 28 48.88 -9.38 21.16
C GLY A 28 47.64 -8.51 21.33
N LEU A 29 47.70 -7.42 22.11
CA LEU A 29 46.57 -6.50 22.30
C LEU A 29 46.46 -5.44 21.20
N PHE A 30 47.51 -5.19 20.42
CA PHE A 30 47.49 -4.23 19.31
C PHE A 30 47.00 -4.83 17.98
N VAL A 31 46.92 -6.17 17.86
CA VAL A 31 46.42 -6.85 16.66
C VAL A 31 44.89 -7.14 16.75
N LEU A 32 44.27 -7.08 17.94
CA LEU A 32 42.82 -7.24 18.11
C LEU A 32 42.04 -5.91 18.05
N ALA A 33 42.73 -4.76 17.98
CA ALA A 33 42.09 -3.45 17.84
C ALA A 33 41.95 -2.97 16.37
N ALA A 34 42.35 -3.79 15.38
CA ALA A 34 42.35 -3.38 13.98
C ALA A 34 41.28 -4.06 13.12
N CYS A 35 40.29 -4.74 13.70
CA CYS A 35 39.18 -5.36 12.96
C CYS A 35 37.79 -5.10 13.55
N SER A 36 37.60 -4.07 14.37
CA SER A 36 36.31 -3.44 14.46
C SER A 36 36.24 -2.34 13.37
N ARG A 37 36.00 -2.73 12.11
CA ARG A 37 35.20 -1.84 11.30
C ARG A 37 33.92 -1.71 12.10
N ASP A 38 33.69 -0.55 12.66
CA ASP A 38 32.35 -0.13 13.02
C ASP A 38 31.50 -0.27 11.73
N ALA A 39 30.84 -1.41 11.60
CA ALA A 39 29.67 -1.44 10.74
C ALA A 39 28.76 -0.38 11.37
N ALA A 40 28.63 0.76 10.69
CA ALA A 40 27.73 1.81 11.12
C ALA A 40 26.41 1.11 11.45
N ALA A 41 25.90 1.35 12.66
CA ALA A 41 24.61 0.81 13.05
C ALA A 41 23.62 1.15 11.92
N PRO A 42 22.76 0.20 11.48
CA PRO A 42 21.84 0.48 10.40
C PRO A 42 21.09 1.77 10.70
N GLU A 43 21.11 2.71 9.76
CA GLU A 43 20.49 4.02 9.96
C GLU A 43 18.99 3.80 10.16
N ASP A 44 18.54 4.00 11.39
CA ASP A 44 17.17 3.80 11.80
C ASP A 44 16.23 4.66 10.93
N GLY A 45 15.53 4.02 10.00
CA GLY A 45 14.44 4.61 9.25
C GLY A 45 14.75 5.10 7.83
N ALA A 46 16.01 5.17 7.38
CA ALA A 46 16.31 5.52 5.98
C ALA A 46 15.88 4.40 5.01
N THR A 47 15.28 4.75 3.87
CA THR A 47 14.82 3.81 2.84
C THR A 47 15.73 3.81 1.62
N PRO A 48 15.83 2.71 0.85
CA PRO A 48 16.60 2.71 -0.41
C PRO A 48 15.93 3.62 -1.43
N LEU A 49 16.71 4.12 -2.39
CA LEU A 49 16.17 4.77 -3.58
C LEU A 49 15.31 3.77 -4.35
N ARG A 50 14.14 4.21 -4.77
CA ARG A 50 13.21 3.36 -5.50
C ARG A 50 12.85 3.95 -6.85
N VAL A 51 12.61 3.06 -7.80
CA VAL A 51 11.98 3.37 -9.08
C VAL A 51 10.73 2.53 -9.15
N ARG A 52 9.56 3.16 -9.22
CA ARG A 52 8.29 2.44 -9.28
C ARG A 52 7.42 2.96 -10.40
N LEU A 53 6.78 2.06 -11.12
CA LEU A 53 5.80 2.42 -12.13
C LEU A 53 4.58 3.06 -11.46
N LEU A 54 3.96 4.06 -12.07
CA LEU A 54 2.64 4.53 -11.64
C LEU A 54 1.63 3.38 -11.74
N THR A 55 0.75 3.26 -10.74
CA THR A 55 -0.42 2.39 -10.89
C THR A 55 -1.35 2.96 -11.96
N GLY A 56 -2.28 2.14 -12.48
CA GLY A 56 -3.23 2.62 -13.49
C GLY A 56 -4.03 3.82 -13.01
N GLU A 57 -4.44 3.82 -11.74
CA GLU A 57 -5.16 4.92 -11.13
C GLU A 57 -4.27 6.16 -10.96
N GLN A 58 -3.03 6.02 -10.50
CA GLN A 58 -2.08 7.13 -10.40
C GLN A 58 -1.77 7.78 -11.76
N TYR A 59 -1.71 6.97 -12.81
CA TYR A 59 -1.56 7.48 -14.17
C TYR A 59 -2.77 8.31 -14.59
N LEU A 60 -3.99 7.80 -14.39
CA LEU A 60 -5.23 8.54 -14.70
C LEU A 60 -5.36 9.81 -13.87
N ASN A 61 -5.07 9.75 -12.58
CA ASN A 61 -5.09 10.91 -11.69
C ASN A 61 -4.04 11.97 -12.11
N THR A 62 -2.91 11.53 -12.67
CA THR A 62 -1.91 12.46 -13.24
C THR A 62 -2.48 13.16 -14.47
N VAL A 63 -3.10 12.43 -15.39
CA VAL A 63 -3.75 13.00 -16.57
C VAL A 63 -4.88 13.94 -16.17
N ALA A 64 -5.76 13.52 -15.26
CA ALA A 64 -6.89 14.33 -14.76
C ALA A 64 -6.44 15.63 -14.10
N SER A 65 -5.41 15.56 -13.26
CA SER A 65 -4.90 16.74 -12.54
C SER A 65 -4.29 17.80 -13.46
N ILE A 66 -3.77 17.41 -14.62
CA ILE A 66 -3.06 18.31 -15.55
C ILE A 66 -3.96 18.74 -16.70
N PHE A 67 -4.77 17.84 -17.24
CA PHE A 67 -5.52 18.06 -18.47
C PHE A 67 -7.04 18.02 -18.31
N GLY A 68 -7.54 17.63 -17.13
CA GLY A 68 -8.97 17.53 -16.83
C GLY A 68 -9.51 16.10 -16.81
N GLU A 69 -10.60 15.92 -16.06
CA GLU A 69 -11.26 14.64 -15.85
C GLU A 69 -11.84 14.04 -17.15
N ASP A 70 -12.29 14.87 -18.07
CA ASP A 70 -12.87 14.46 -19.35
C ASP A 70 -11.82 13.87 -20.30
N VAL A 71 -10.59 14.38 -20.27
CA VAL A 71 -9.43 13.79 -20.97
C VAL A 71 -9.11 12.43 -20.34
N ALA A 72 -8.96 12.38 -19.01
CA ALA A 72 -8.59 11.16 -18.29
C ALA A 72 -9.64 10.04 -18.41
N ALA A 73 -10.94 10.36 -18.34
CA ALA A 73 -12.03 9.39 -18.40
C ALA A 73 -12.08 8.58 -19.72
N SER A 74 -11.46 9.11 -20.77
CA SER A 74 -11.40 8.48 -22.09
C SER A 74 -10.14 7.63 -22.29
N VAL A 75 -9.23 7.61 -21.34
CA VAL A 75 -7.93 6.92 -21.43
C VAL A 75 -8.00 5.55 -20.76
N THR A 76 -7.51 4.52 -21.45
CA THR A 76 -7.20 3.24 -20.81
C THR A 76 -5.77 3.32 -20.30
N PRO A 77 -5.51 3.16 -18.98
CA PRO A 77 -4.16 3.26 -18.44
C PRO A 77 -3.26 2.17 -19.02
N PRO A 78 -2.09 2.53 -19.58
CA PRO A 78 -1.20 1.58 -20.25
C PRO A 78 -0.26 0.88 -19.24
N THR A 79 -0.81 0.44 -18.12
CA THR A 79 -0.03 -0.18 -17.05
C THR A 79 -0.12 -1.70 -17.12
N PRO A 80 1.00 -2.42 -16.92
CA PRO A 80 0.99 -3.88 -16.86
C PRO A 80 0.25 -4.36 -15.61
N PRO A 81 -0.20 -5.63 -15.61
CA PRO A 81 -0.66 -6.26 -14.39
C PRO A 81 0.42 -6.21 -13.32
N LEU A 82 0.11 -5.66 -12.17
CA LEU A 82 1.00 -5.60 -11.03
C LEU A 82 0.88 -6.87 -10.19
N THR A 83 1.97 -7.25 -9.53
CA THR A 83 1.99 -8.37 -8.56
C THR A 83 2.03 -7.78 -7.16
N ARG A 84 1.19 -8.30 -6.25
CA ARG A 84 1.18 -7.84 -4.86
C ARG A 84 2.47 -8.22 -4.13
N THR A 85 3.13 -7.23 -3.55
CA THR A 85 4.27 -7.40 -2.65
C THR A 85 3.89 -6.80 -1.30
N ASP A 86 4.11 -7.53 -0.22
CA ASP A 86 3.59 -7.18 1.12
C ASP A 86 2.08 -6.87 1.12
N GLY A 87 1.33 -7.55 0.22
CA GLY A 87 -0.11 -7.44 0.05
C GLY A 87 -0.60 -6.16 -0.63
N LEU A 88 0.28 -5.38 -1.25
CA LEU A 88 -0.04 -4.17 -2.00
C LEU A 88 0.45 -4.25 -3.45
N LEU A 89 -0.40 -3.85 -4.41
CA LEU A 89 0.01 -3.67 -5.81
C LEU A 89 0.99 -2.50 -5.94
N ALA A 90 0.75 -1.42 -5.20
CA ALA A 90 1.63 -0.25 -5.20
C ALA A 90 3.07 -0.59 -4.78
N SER A 91 3.27 -1.50 -3.81
CA SER A 91 4.60 -2.00 -3.45
C SER A 91 5.20 -2.89 -4.53
N GLY A 92 4.38 -3.66 -5.22
CA GLY A 92 4.80 -4.51 -6.34
C GLY A 92 5.24 -3.72 -7.59
N ALA A 93 4.76 -2.49 -7.74
CA ALA A 93 5.12 -1.59 -8.84
C ALA A 93 6.63 -1.26 -8.91
N ALA A 94 7.35 -1.42 -7.79
CA ALA A 94 8.82 -1.28 -7.75
C ALA A 94 9.59 -2.45 -8.41
N SER A 95 8.91 -3.54 -8.78
CA SER A 95 9.54 -4.75 -9.34
C SER A 95 9.08 -5.05 -10.77
N VAL A 96 8.42 -4.11 -11.44
CA VAL A 96 7.81 -4.32 -12.76
C VAL A 96 8.73 -3.89 -13.88
N GLY A 97 8.88 -4.76 -14.90
CA GLY A 97 9.50 -4.43 -16.18
C GLY A 97 8.46 -4.06 -17.23
N VAL A 98 8.85 -3.24 -18.19
CA VAL A 98 8.00 -2.86 -19.33
C VAL A 98 8.32 -3.75 -20.53
N THR A 99 7.31 -4.39 -21.11
CA THR A 99 7.41 -5.22 -22.30
C THR A 99 7.23 -4.40 -23.59
N SER A 100 7.60 -4.96 -24.74
CA SER A 100 7.39 -4.29 -26.06
C SER A 100 5.92 -3.99 -26.35
N ASP A 101 5.01 -4.87 -25.95
CA ASP A 101 3.56 -4.66 -26.14
C ASP A 101 3.05 -3.49 -25.29
N GLN A 102 3.58 -3.36 -24.07
CA GLN A 102 3.27 -2.23 -23.19
C GLN A 102 3.81 -0.90 -23.74
N VAL A 103 5.00 -0.89 -24.35
CA VAL A 103 5.50 0.32 -25.04
C VAL A 103 4.51 0.77 -26.11
N SER A 104 3.93 -0.16 -26.87
CA SER A 104 2.93 0.18 -27.88
C SER A 104 1.63 0.73 -27.26
N GLN A 105 1.20 0.19 -26.11
CA GLN A 105 0.04 0.70 -25.38
C GLN A 105 0.31 2.10 -24.79
N ILE A 106 1.50 2.31 -24.24
CA ILE A 106 1.94 3.62 -23.74
C ILE A 106 1.91 4.64 -24.87
N GLN A 107 2.45 4.30 -26.04
CA GLN A 107 2.44 5.18 -27.21
C GLN A 107 1.01 5.51 -27.64
N GLN A 108 0.11 4.53 -27.73
CA GLN A 108 -1.30 4.76 -28.11
C GLN A 108 -2.01 5.67 -27.11
N ALA A 109 -1.79 5.47 -25.80
CA ALA A 109 -2.37 6.34 -24.77
C ALA A 109 -1.80 7.77 -24.90
N ALA A 110 -0.51 7.93 -25.11
CA ALA A 110 0.13 9.23 -25.27
C ALA A 110 -0.39 9.99 -26.51
N GLN A 111 -0.54 9.30 -27.64
CA GLN A 111 -1.13 9.86 -28.87
C GLN A 111 -2.56 10.32 -28.64
N PHE A 112 -3.36 9.50 -27.96
CA PHE A 112 -4.74 9.83 -27.65
C PHE A 112 -4.84 11.07 -26.74
N ILE A 113 -4.05 11.12 -25.67
CA ILE A 113 -4.03 12.25 -24.74
C ILE A 113 -3.58 13.51 -25.48
N ALA A 114 -2.48 13.46 -26.22
CA ALA A 114 -1.95 14.61 -26.95
C ALA A 114 -2.97 15.16 -27.97
N ALA A 115 -3.66 14.28 -28.69
CA ALA A 115 -4.70 14.66 -29.63
C ALA A 115 -5.91 15.34 -28.93
N ARG A 116 -6.32 14.83 -27.74
CA ARG A 116 -7.42 15.45 -26.96
C ARG A 116 -7.04 16.79 -26.36
N VAL A 117 -5.83 16.91 -25.80
CA VAL A 117 -5.33 18.15 -25.20
C VAL A 117 -5.27 19.31 -26.20
N LEU A 118 -4.97 18.99 -27.47
CA LEU A 118 -4.74 19.98 -28.52
C LEU A 118 -5.86 20.07 -29.57
N ASP A 119 -6.99 19.40 -29.33
CA ASP A 119 -8.18 19.58 -30.17
C ASP A 119 -8.84 20.95 -29.95
N GLU A 120 -9.79 21.31 -30.82
CA GLU A 120 -10.47 22.62 -30.78
C GLU A 120 -11.28 22.84 -29.50
N GLU A 121 -11.67 21.77 -28.80
CA GLU A 121 -12.45 21.84 -27.58
C GLU A 121 -11.59 22.20 -26.36
N HIS A 122 -10.31 21.73 -26.32
CA HIS A 122 -9.45 21.79 -25.15
C HIS A 122 -8.30 22.81 -25.25
N ARG A 123 -7.75 23.02 -26.45
CA ARG A 123 -6.55 23.83 -26.65
C ARG A 123 -6.69 25.28 -26.16
N ASP A 124 -7.89 25.87 -26.23
CA ASP A 124 -8.14 27.26 -25.86
C ASP A 124 -7.91 27.56 -24.36
N PHE A 125 -7.97 26.54 -23.53
CA PHE A 125 -7.72 26.66 -22.08
C PHE A 125 -6.57 25.81 -21.57
N LEU A 126 -6.07 24.81 -22.31
CA LEU A 126 -4.92 24.01 -21.93
C LEU A 126 -3.60 24.55 -22.49
N VAL A 127 -3.62 25.31 -23.58
CA VAL A 127 -2.44 25.94 -24.15
C VAL A 127 -2.35 27.39 -23.65
N PRO A 128 -1.31 27.78 -22.90
CA PRO A 128 -1.25 29.08 -22.19
C PRO A 128 -0.93 30.27 -23.11
N CYS A 129 -0.88 30.08 -24.43
CA CYS A 129 -0.50 31.08 -25.41
C CYS A 129 -1.25 30.89 -26.74
N GLU A 130 -1.40 31.97 -27.51
CA GLU A 130 -1.91 31.93 -28.87
C GLU A 130 -0.71 31.96 -29.85
N PRO A 131 -0.55 30.98 -30.75
CA PRO A 131 0.51 31.02 -31.75
C PRO A 131 0.27 32.17 -32.76
N ALA A 132 1.36 32.69 -33.32
CA ALA A 132 1.28 33.72 -34.35
C ALA A 132 0.50 33.26 -35.59
N SER A 133 0.48 31.95 -35.86
CA SER A 133 -0.28 31.30 -36.94
C SER A 133 -0.56 29.85 -36.55
N ASP A 134 -1.78 29.37 -36.80
CA ASP A 134 -2.14 27.96 -36.62
C ASP A 134 -1.47 27.03 -37.64
N LEU A 135 -0.90 27.57 -38.70
CA LEU A 135 -0.36 26.83 -39.82
C LEU A 135 1.18 26.73 -39.81
N GLU A 136 1.85 27.57 -39.01
CA GLU A 136 3.31 27.70 -39.00
C GLU A 136 3.88 27.43 -37.60
N PRO A 137 5.13 26.98 -37.47
CA PRO A 137 5.77 26.80 -36.17
C PRO A 137 5.86 28.11 -35.39
N ASP A 138 5.53 28.05 -34.08
CA ASP A 138 5.80 29.12 -33.11
C ASP A 138 6.64 28.57 -31.95
N PRO A 139 7.98 28.74 -31.99
CA PRO A 139 8.86 28.21 -30.96
C PRO A 139 8.66 28.86 -29.58
N THR A 140 8.11 30.08 -29.54
CA THR A 140 7.88 30.79 -28.28
C THR A 140 6.69 30.19 -27.54
N CYS A 141 5.56 30.05 -28.22
CA CYS A 141 4.35 29.45 -27.67
C CYS A 141 4.59 27.96 -27.34
N ALA A 142 5.20 27.20 -28.26
CA ALA A 142 5.56 25.81 -28.00
C ALA A 142 6.48 25.66 -26.77
N GLY A 143 7.50 26.51 -26.65
CA GLY A 143 8.41 26.48 -25.52
C GLY A 143 7.75 26.80 -24.19
N GLN A 144 6.78 27.72 -24.17
CA GLN A 144 6.00 28.02 -22.96
C GLN A 144 5.16 26.80 -22.56
N PHE A 145 4.34 26.27 -23.45
CA PHE A 145 3.50 25.10 -23.19
C PHE A 145 4.30 23.88 -22.71
N LEU A 146 5.38 23.53 -23.44
CA LEU A 146 6.19 22.35 -23.13
C LEU A 146 6.93 22.48 -21.81
N ARG A 147 7.33 23.70 -21.40
CA ARG A 147 7.96 23.94 -20.11
C ARG A 147 6.96 23.80 -18.97
N GLU A 148 5.79 24.44 -19.08
CA GLU A 148 4.76 24.43 -18.04
C GLU A 148 4.15 23.03 -17.87
N THR A 149 3.70 22.42 -18.97
CA THR A 149 3.12 21.07 -18.97
C THR A 149 4.15 20.01 -18.58
N GLY A 150 5.38 20.12 -19.12
CA GLY A 150 6.46 19.20 -18.77
C GLY A 150 6.84 19.26 -17.30
N ARG A 151 6.84 20.44 -16.67
CA ARG A 151 7.07 20.60 -15.23
C ARG A 151 6.06 19.79 -14.38
N LEU A 152 4.80 19.81 -14.77
CA LEU A 152 3.75 19.06 -14.06
C LEU A 152 3.87 17.54 -14.31
N LEU A 153 4.11 17.14 -15.56
CA LEU A 153 4.25 15.73 -15.94
C LEU A 153 5.51 15.08 -15.35
N TYR A 154 6.66 15.77 -15.38
CA TYR A 154 7.91 15.29 -14.78
C TYR A 154 7.97 15.51 -13.27
N ARG A 155 7.02 16.30 -12.72
CA ARG A 155 6.96 16.66 -11.29
C ARG A 155 8.23 17.41 -10.82
N ARG A 156 8.90 18.07 -11.76
CA ARG A 156 10.11 18.87 -11.58
C ARG A 156 10.32 19.78 -12.80
N PRO A 157 11.13 20.86 -12.71
CA PRO A 157 11.47 21.66 -13.87
C PRO A 157 12.07 20.83 -15.00
N VAL A 158 11.68 21.13 -16.23
CA VAL A 158 12.30 20.54 -17.43
C VAL A 158 13.58 21.30 -17.73
N GLU A 159 14.68 20.61 -17.99
CA GLU A 159 15.92 21.27 -18.39
C GLU A 159 15.75 22.02 -19.71
N GLU A 160 16.31 23.23 -19.80
CA GLU A 160 16.16 24.09 -20.97
C GLU A 160 16.70 23.45 -22.27
N THR A 161 17.71 22.60 -22.17
CA THR A 161 18.19 21.79 -23.30
C THR A 161 17.11 20.84 -23.81
N ARG A 162 16.37 20.20 -22.89
CA ARG A 162 15.26 19.29 -23.22
C ARG A 162 14.07 20.06 -23.80
N VAL A 163 13.74 21.21 -23.25
CA VAL A 163 12.71 22.11 -23.82
C VAL A 163 13.07 22.48 -25.26
N ALA A 164 14.32 22.89 -25.52
CA ALA A 164 14.76 23.23 -26.86
C ALA A 164 14.66 22.05 -27.86
N GLU A 165 15.01 20.83 -27.44
CA GLU A 165 14.83 19.61 -28.26
C GLU A 165 13.36 19.36 -28.60
N LEU A 166 12.46 19.50 -27.62
CA LEU A 166 11.03 19.31 -27.81
C LEU A 166 10.42 20.37 -28.72
N VAL A 167 10.85 21.64 -28.59
CA VAL A 167 10.45 22.74 -29.47
C VAL A 167 10.89 22.47 -30.91
N ASP A 168 12.12 21.94 -31.12
CA ASP A 168 12.60 21.57 -32.44
C ASP A 168 11.78 20.40 -33.04
N VAL A 169 11.39 19.42 -32.22
CA VAL A 169 10.48 18.35 -32.65
C VAL A 169 9.12 18.93 -33.07
N ALA A 170 8.52 19.80 -32.23
CA ALA A 170 7.25 20.47 -32.52
C ALA A 170 7.32 21.26 -33.83
N GLY A 171 8.39 22.04 -34.01
CA GLY A 171 8.58 22.87 -35.19
C GLY A 171 8.68 22.07 -36.49
N ARG A 172 9.52 21.03 -36.53
CA ARG A 172 9.63 20.15 -37.71
C ARG A 172 8.33 19.42 -38.02
N ALA A 173 7.61 18.98 -37.00
CA ALA A 173 6.32 18.32 -37.20
C ALA A 173 5.25 19.30 -37.69
N ALA A 174 5.22 20.52 -37.18
CA ALA A 174 4.34 21.59 -37.66
C ALA A 174 4.57 21.94 -39.12
N GLU A 175 5.83 22.07 -39.55
CA GLU A 175 6.19 22.29 -40.96
C GLU A 175 5.69 21.14 -41.88
N GLN A 176 5.80 19.89 -41.43
CA GLN A 176 5.34 18.73 -42.20
C GLN A 176 3.83 18.60 -42.28
N ALA A 177 3.14 18.87 -41.16
CA ALA A 177 1.68 18.77 -41.05
C ALA A 177 0.96 20.02 -41.60
N GLY A 178 1.64 21.17 -41.67
CA GLY A 178 0.99 22.45 -41.94
C GLY A 178 0.07 22.91 -40.81
N SER A 179 0.39 22.52 -39.56
CA SER A 179 -0.42 22.81 -38.38
C SER A 179 0.48 22.92 -37.15
N PHE A 180 0.40 24.04 -36.46
CA PHE A 180 1.11 24.26 -35.18
C PHE A 180 0.71 23.26 -34.12
N TYR A 181 -0.59 23.01 -33.96
CA TYR A 181 -1.13 22.12 -32.94
C TYR A 181 -0.79 20.66 -33.16
N ASP A 182 -0.75 20.19 -34.44
CA ASP A 182 -0.28 18.84 -34.76
C ASP A 182 1.21 18.67 -34.42
N GLY A 183 2.00 19.72 -34.66
CA GLY A 183 3.41 19.73 -34.28
C GLY A 183 3.59 19.69 -32.75
N LEU A 184 2.80 20.47 -32.03
CA LEU A 184 2.81 20.51 -30.58
C LEU A 184 2.35 19.19 -29.96
N ALA A 185 1.35 18.51 -30.60
CA ALA A 185 0.87 17.20 -30.19
C ALA A 185 2.00 16.14 -30.21
N LEU A 186 2.83 16.13 -31.25
CA LEU A 186 3.94 15.19 -31.33
C LEU A 186 4.99 15.45 -30.22
N ALA A 187 5.24 16.71 -29.88
CA ALA A 187 6.14 17.04 -28.78
C ALA A 187 5.56 16.66 -27.40
N LEU A 188 4.24 16.84 -27.20
CA LEU A 188 3.55 16.37 -25.98
C LEU A 188 3.57 14.83 -25.91
N GLU A 189 3.33 14.13 -27.01
CA GLU A 189 3.49 12.66 -27.08
C GLU A 189 4.88 12.23 -26.62
N ALA A 190 5.94 12.93 -27.09
CA ALA A 190 7.32 12.63 -26.68
C ALA A 190 7.58 12.82 -25.17
N ILE A 191 6.86 13.74 -24.52
CA ILE A 191 6.88 13.87 -23.04
C ILE A 191 6.13 12.69 -22.41
N LEU A 192 4.91 12.41 -22.84
CA LEU A 192 4.03 11.39 -22.23
C LEU A 192 4.58 9.97 -22.30
N ILE A 193 5.40 9.64 -23.29
CA ILE A 193 6.08 8.33 -23.39
C ILE A 193 7.38 8.26 -22.56
N SER A 194 7.80 9.39 -21.97
CA SER A 194 9.07 9.41 -21.20
C SER A 194 8.95 8.54 -19.94
N PRO A 195 10.00 7.76 -19.61
CA PRO A 195 10.07 7.05 -18.33
C PRO A 195 9.85 7.96 -17.12
N GLU A 196 10.24 9.23 -17.17
CA GLU A 196 10.08 10.21 -16.09
C GLU A 196 8.61 10.55 -15.81
N VAL A 197 7.70 10.36 -16.77
CA VAL A 197 6.25 10.48 -16.57
C VAL A 197 5.68 9.20 -16.00
N LEU A 198 6.10 8.05 -16.54
CA LEU A 198 5.54 6.73 -16.22
C LEU A 198 6.00 6.21 -14.86
N PHE A 199 7.19 6.60 -14.42
CA PHE A 199 7.79 6.13 -13.18
C PHE A 199 7.94 7.27 -12.17
N ILE A 200 7.77 6.93 -10.91
CA ILE A 200 8.24 7.74 -9.79
C ILE A 200 9.66 7.29 -9.52
N VAL A 201 10.61 8.21 -9.72
CA VAL A 201 12.04 7.97 -9.54
C VAL A 201 12.50 8.75 -8.32
N ASP A 202 12.99 8.05 -7.30
CA ASP A 202 13.63 8.70 -6.16
C ASP A 202 15.04 9.15 -6.56
N GLU A 203 15.35 10.41 -6.31
CA GLU A 203 16.67 11.00 -6.48
C GLU A 203 17.18 11.50 -5.14
N ALA A 204 18.47 11.28 -4.87
CA ALA A 204 19.12 11.70 -3.64
C ALA A 204 20.08 12.87 -3.85
N GLU A 205 20.29 13.61 -2.79
CA GLU A 205 21.32 14.64 -2.67
C GLU A 205 22.04 14.53 -1.32
N PRO A 206 23.29 15.02 -1.21
CA PRO A 206 23.98 15.09 0.08
C PRO A 206 23.16 15.89 1.10
N ASP A 207 23.01 15.36 2.32
CA ASP A 207 22.33 16.07 3.41
C ASP A 207 23.31 17.10 4.04
N PRO A 208 23.09 18.41 3.86
CA PRO A 208 24.00 19.44 4.39
C PRO A 208 24.01 19.50 5.92
N ASP A 209 22.93 19.08 6.57
CA ASP A 209 22.79 19.09 8.02
C ASP A 209 23.41 17.83 8.67
N ASN A 210 23.63 16.78 7.88
CA ASN A 210 24.20 15.50 8.32
C ASN A 210 25.30 15.05 7.35
N PRO A 211 26.53 15.57 7.45
CA PRO A 211 27.62 15.23 6.55
C PRO A 211 27.87 13.73 6.43
N GLY A 212 27.92 13.23 5.20
CA GLY A 212 28.10 11.80 4.91
C GLY A 212 26.81 11.01 4.79
N ARG A 213 25.65 11.65 4.93
CA ARG A 213 24.33 11.07 4.69
C ARG A 213 23.70 11.68 3.43
N GLU A 214 22.72 10.95 2.89
CA GLU A 214 21.93 11.38 1.76
C GLU A 214 20.46 11.55 2.17
N ARG A 215 19.78 12.49 1.52
CA ARG A 215 18.34 12.72 1.64
C ARG A 215 17.72 12.73 0.24
N LEU A 216 16.41 12.55 0.17
CA LEU A 216 15.70 12.75 -1.09
C LEU A 216 15.82 14.21 -1.53
N THR A 217 15.91 14.43 -2.85
CA THR A 217 15.74 15.79 -3.40
C THR A 217 14.35 16.33 -3.07
N GLY A 218 14.19 17.66 -3.04
CA GLY A 218 12.89 18.29 -2.78
C GLY A 218 11.77 17.79 -3.69
N TYR A 219 12.06 17.57 -4.98
CA TYR A 219 11.07 17.08 -5.96
C TYR A 219 10.72 15.60 -5.76
N SER A 220 11.69 14.76 -5.40
CA SER A 220 11.42 13.36 -5.05
C SER A 220 10.56 13.27 -3.79
N LEU A 221 10.85 14.13 -2.78
CA LEU A 221 10.04 14.20 -1.56
C LEU A 221 8.62 14.71 -1.84
N ALA A 222 8.45 15.73 -2.68
CA ALA A 222 7.14 16.22 -3.12
C ALA A 222 6.33 15.13 -3.83
N SER A 223 6.96 14.39 -4.75
CA SER A 223 6.33 13.27 -5.45
C SER A 223 5.93 12.14 -4.49
N ARG A 224 6.83 11.76 -3.56
CA ARG A 224 6.55 10.72 -2.56
C ARG A 224 5.37 11.12 -1.67
N LEU A 225 5.33 12.36 -1.18
CA LEU A 225 4.22 12.89 -0.36
C LEU A 225 2.89 12.88 -1.12
N SER A 226 2.87 13.38 -2.36
CA SER A 226 1.63 13.54 -3.12
C SER A 226 1.01 12.19 -3.48
N TYR A 227 1.80 11.24 -3.95
CA TYR A 227 1.29 9.90 -4.26
C TYR A 227 0.94 9.08 -3.01
N PHE A 228 1.57 9.38 -1.86
CA PHE A 228 1.20 8.76 -0.59
C PHE A 228 -0.13 9.27 -0.07
N LEU A 229 -0.30 10.59 0.02
CA LEU A 229 -1.46 11.19 0.67
C LEU A 229 -2.64 11.45 -0.27
N TRP A 230 -2.39 11.68 -1.56
CA TRP A 230 -3.41 12.08 -2.53
C TRP A 230 -3.57 11.12 -3.72
N ASN A 231 -2.69 10.12 -3.84
CA ASN A 231 -2.66 9.20 -5.00
C ASN A 231 -2.60 9.92 -6.35
N ALA A 232 -2.02 11.13 -6.38
CA ALA A 232 -1.97 12.04 -7.51
C ALA A 232 -0.66 12.83 -7.52
N PRO A 233 -0.29 13.49 -8.64
CA PRO A 233 0.95 14.27 -8.71
C PRO A 233 0.95 15.47 -7.76
N PRO A 234 2.13 16.00 -7.39
CA PRO A 234 2.24 17.21 -6.60
C PRO A 234 1.59 18.40 -7.29
N ASP A 235 0.90 19.23 -6.52
CA ASP A 235 0.37 20.51 -6.98
C ASP A 235 1.49 21.57 -7.05
N ASP A 236 1.15 22.73 -7.64
CA ASP A 236 2.10 23.82 -7.80
C ASP A 236 2.69 24.31 -6.48
N GLU A 237 1.89 24.37 -5.41
CA GLU A 237 2.36 24.80 -4.10
C GLU A 237 3.41 23.85 -3.53
N LEU A 238 3.19 22.53 -3.69
CA LEU A 238 4.13 21.51 -3.24
C LEU A 238 5.42 21.52 -4.08
N LEU A 239 5.31 21.75 -5.41
CA LEU A 239 6.46 21.91 -6.29
C LEU A 239 7.27 23.16 -5.97
N GLN A 240 6.60 24.29 -5.62
CA GLN A 240 7.28 25.51 -5.18
C GLN A 240 7.99 25.32 -3.83
N ALA A 241 7.38 24.59 -2.89
CA ALA A 241 8.02 24.26 -1.62
C ALA A 241 9.25 23.34 -1.83
N ALA A 242 9.21 22.45 -2.82
CA ALA A 242 10.37 21.65 -3.23
C ALA A 242 11.49 22.52 -3.81
N GLU A 243 11.15 23.43 -4.73
CA GLU A 243 12.08 24.32 -5.43
C GLU A 243 12.79 25.29 -4.47
N SER A 244 12.04 25.86 -3.51
CA SER A 244 12.59 26.78 -2.50
C SER A 244 13.42 26.08 -1.42
N GLY A 245 13.44 24.74 -1.37
CA GLY A 245 14.08 23.96 -0.31
C GLY A 245 13.28 23.93 1.01
N GLU A 246 12.05 24.45 1.02
CA GLU A 246 11.20 24.48 2.21
C GLU A 246 10.89 23.08 2.73
N LEU A 247 10.72 22.08 1.85
CA LEU A 247 10.45 20.69 2.23
C LEU A 247 11.62 20.02 2.98
N HIS A 248 12.81 20.59 2.94
CA HIS A 248 13.97 20.11 3.70
C HIS A 248 14.06 20.73 5.11
N THR A 249 13.20 21.69 5.44
CA THR A 249 13.10 22.21 6.79
C THR A 249 11.98 21.47 7.56
N ARG A 250 12.19 21.24 8.85
CA ARG A 250 11.19 20.56 9.69
C ARG A 250 9.83 21.29 9.69
N GLU A 251 9.88 22.60 9.79
CA GLU A 251 8.69 23.45 9.83
C GLU A 251 7.98 23.50 8.47
N GLY A 252 8.74 23.57 7.37
CA GLY A 252 8.18 23.61 6.03
C GLY A 252 7.54 22.27 5.64
N LEU A 253 8.24 21.16 5.90
CA LEU A 253 7.69 19.83 5.70
C LEU A 253 6.41 19.63 6.52
N ALA A 254 6.41 20.04 7.80
CA ALA A 254 5.22 19.91 8.65
C ALA A 254 4.04 20.74 8.09
N ARG A 255 4.27 21.98 7.63
CA ARG A 255 3.21 22.79 7.00
C ARG A 255 2.65 22.13 5.74
N ALA A 256 3.52 21.60 4.87
CA ALA A 256 3.09 20.92 3.66
C ALA A 256 2.25 19.67 4.00
N VAL A 257 2.72 18.83 4.92
CA VAL A 257 1.99 17.63 5.36
C VAL A 257 0.64 18.00 6.01
N ASP A 258 0.60 19.00 6.91
CA ASP A 258 -0.64 19.42 7.58
C ASP A 258 -1.66 19.98 6.58
N ARG A 259 -1.20 20.75 5.57
CA ARG A 259 -2.04 21.19 4.45
C ARG A 259 -2.62 20.00 3.66
N MET A 260 -1.77 19.02 3.35
CA MET A 260 -2.18 17.86 2.57
C MET A 260 -3.18 16.98 3.33
N LEU A 261 -2.99 16.81 4.63
CA LEU A 261 -3.92 16.07 5.50
C LEU A 261 -5.27 16.78 5.67
N SER A 262 -5.30 18.11 5.53
CA SER A 262 -6.53 18.92 5.62
C SER A 262 -7.25 19.06 4.28
N SER A 263 -6.70 18.54 3.20
CA SER A 263 -7.27 18.60 1.85
C SER A 263 -8.32 17.52 1.63
N SER A 264 -9.38 17.83 0.88
CA SER A 264 -10.36 16.83 0.42
C SER A 264 -9.73 15.70 -0.43
N ARG A 265 -8.57 15.96 -1.07
CA ARG A 265 -7.81 14.95 -1.83
C ARG A 265 -7.27 13.81 -0.95
N LEU A 266 -7.21 13.99 0.39
CA LEU A 266 -6.82 12.93 1.31
C LEU A 266 -7.79 11.74 1.24
N GLU A 267 -9.08 12.01 1.06
CA GLU A 267 -10.08 10.95 0.89
C GLU A 267 -9.75 10.07 -0.32
N ASP A 268 -9.42 10.67 -1.48
CA ASP A 268 -9.06 9.93 -2.69
C ASP A 268 -7.79 9.09 -2.48
N GLY A 269 -6.78 9.65 -1.82
CA GLY A 269 -5.54 8.94 -1.49
C GLY A 269 -5.77 7.73 -0.58
N MET A 270 -6.57 7.90 0.47
CA MET A 270 -6.87 6.82 1.40
C MET A 270 -7.84 5.80 0.81
N ARG A 271 -8.75 6.22 -0.04
CA ARG A 271 -9.61 5.32 -0.83
C ARG A 271 -8.77 4.38 -1.68
N ALA A 272 -7.80 4.89 -2.41
CA ALA A 272 -6.89 4.10 -3.22
C ALA A 272 -6.03 3.14 -2.37
N PHE A 273 -5.53 3.60 -1.22
CA PHE A 273 -4.79 2.76 -0.30
C PHE A 273 -5.62 1.58 0.23
N PHE A 274 -6.83 1.84 0.74
CA PHE A 274 -7.68 0.76 1.28
C PHE A 274 -8.23 -0.15 0.19
N ASP A 275 -8.47 0.35 -1.00
CA ASP A 275 -8.82 -0.44 -2.17
C ASP A 275 -7.72 -1.47 -2.51
N ASP A 276 -6.47 -1.02 -2.55
CA ASP A 276 -5.30 -1.87 -2.76
C ASP A 276 -5.10 -2.84 -1.57
N MET A 277 -5.15 -2.35 -0.33
CA MET A 277 -4.96 -3.16 0.87
C MET A 277 -5.98 -4.30 1.00
N LEU A 278 -7.23 -4.06 0.58
CA LEU A 278 -8.32 -5.03 0.65
C LEU A 278 -8.44 -5.91 -0.62
N ALA A 279 -7.52 -5.75 -1.57
CA ALA A 279 -7.48 -6.50 -2.83
C ALA A 279 -8.78 -6.36 -3.65
N PHE A 280 -9.34 -5.15 -3.70
CA PHE A 280 -10.60 -4.90 -4.41
C PHE A 280 -10.47 -4.86 -5.93
N ASP A 281 -9.27 -4.86 -6.49
CA ASP A 281 -9.03 -5.14 -7.91
C ASP A 281 -9.57 -6.51 -8.34
N ASP A 282 -9.58 -7.51 -7.46
CA ASP A 282 -10.16 -8.85 -7.72
C ASP A 282 -11.68 -8.81 -7.92
N PHE A 283 -12.37 -7.75 -7.46
CA PHE A 283 -13.82 -7.58 -7.65
C PHE A 283 -14.23 -7.46 -9.13
N ASN A 284 -13.34 -7.01 -9.99
CA ASN A 284 -13.60 -6.92 -11.43
C ASN A 284 -13.86 -8.30 -12.06
N SER A 285 -13.32 -9.36 -11.47
CA SER A 285 -13.50 -10.75 -11.90
C SER A 285 -14.49 -11.53 -11.03
N LEU A 286 -14.96 -10.94 -9.92
CA LEU A 286 -15.83 -11.61 -8.97
C LEU A 286 -17.23 -11.81 -9.55
N ALA A 287 -17.68 -13.07 -9.62
CA ALA A 287 -19.02 -13.43 -10.03
C ALA A 287 -19.63 -14.48 -9.11
N LYS A 288 -20.92 -14.37 -8.84
CA LYS A 288 -21.72 -15.35 -8.14
C LYS A 288 -22.70 -16.03 -9.08
N ASP A 289 -22.98 -17.31 -8.85
CA ASP A 289 -23.92 -18.05 -9.67
C ASP A 289 -25.33 -17.48 -9.49
N PRO A 290 -25.97 -16.95 -10.56
CA PRO A 290 -27.29 -16.34 -10.46
C PRO A 290 -28.42 -17.33 -10.15
N MET A 291 -28.20 -18.63 -10.35
CA MET A 291 -29.17 -19.66 -9.96
C MET A 291 -29.17 -19.89 -8.44
N VAL A 292 -28.03 -19.65 -7.78
CA VAL A 292 -27.89 -19.77 -6.32
C VAL A 292 -28.13 -18.43 -5.63
N TYR A 293 -27.62 -17.35 -6.21
CA TYR A 293 -27.67 -15.99 -5.66
C TYR A 293 -28.31 -14.98 -6.61
N PRO A 294 -29.60 -15.11 -6.92
CA PRO A 294 -30.26 -14.29 -7.96
C PRO A 294 -30.31 -12.79 -7.66
N MET A 295 -30.09 -12.39 -6.40
CA MET A 295 -30.07 -10.99 -5.98
C MET A 295 -28.67 -10.35 -6.06
N VAL A 296 -27.63 -11.14 -6.33
CA VAL A 296 -26.25 -10.64 -6.41
C VAL A 296 -25.88 -10.40 -7.87
N THR A 297 -25.85 -9.13 -8.23
CA THR A 297 -25.49 -8.67 -9.58
C THR A 297 -24.12 -8.00 -9.57
N GLY A 298 -23.59 -7.63 -10.74
CA GLY A 298 -22.38 -6.80 -10.82
C GLY A 298 -22.54 -5.47 -10.09
N ALA A 299 -23.73 -4.84 -10.14
CA ALA A 299 -24.01 -3.63 -9.38
C ALA A 299 -23.97 -3.87 -7.85
N THR A 300 -24.51 -5.00 -7.38
CA THR A 300 -24.43 -5.37 -5.95
C THR A 300 -22.98 -5.54 -5.48
N LEU A 301 -22.14 -6.16 -6.30
CA LEU A 301 -20.74 -6.34 -5.97
C LEU A 301 -19.95 -5.02 -5.99
N ALA A 302 -20.21 -4.15 -6.98
CA ALA A 302 -19.64 -2.80 -7.03
C ALA A 302 -20.04 -1.99 -5.78
N ASP A 303 -21.32 -2.04 -5.40
CA ASP A 303 -21.83 -1.36 -4.20
C ASP A 303 -21.26 -1.98 -2.91
N ALA A 304 -20.96 -3.29 -2.87
CA ALA A 304 -20.35 -3.92 -1.71
C ALA A 304 -18.92 -3.41 -1.47
N ARG A 305 -18.14 -3.22 -2.53
CA ARG A 305 -16.83 -2.55 -2.46
C ARG A 305 -16.98 -1.12 -1.96
N GLU A 306 -17.88 -0.35 -2.56
CA GLU A 306 -18.12 1.05 -2.21
C GLU A 306 -18.63 1.21 -0.78
N GLN A 307 -19.50 0.33 -0.29
CA GLN A 307 -19.95 0.29 1.11
C GLN A 307 -18.76 0.26 2.07
N THR A 308 -17.84 -0.64 1.81
CA THR A 308 -16.69 -0.86 2.70
C THR A 308 -15.75 0.34 2.70
N LEU A 309 -15.45 0.89 1.51
CA LEU A 309 -14.60 2.09 1.39
C LEU A 309 -15.24 3.29 2.09
N ARG A 310 -16.55 3.56 1.85
CA ARG A 310 -17.28 4.64 2.56
C ARG A 310 -17.28 4.46 4.06
N THR A 311 -17.48 3.22 4.54
CA THR A 311 -17.46 2.93 5.98
C THR A 311 -16.09 3.22 6.59
N ILE A 312 -15.01 2.81 5.92
CA ILE A 312 -13.65 3.04 6.39
C ILE A 312 -13.32 4.53 6.42
N LEU A 313 -13.61 5.26 5.33
CA LEU A 313 -13.26 6.67 5.21
C LEU A 313 -14.07 7.55 6.18
N ASP A 314 -15.38 7.35 6.27
CA ASP A 314 -16.24 8.02 7.27
C ASP A 314 -15.77 7.75 8.72
N HIS A 315 -15.38 6.50 9.01
CA HIS A 315 -14.91 6.14 10.35
C HIS A 315 -13.56 6.76 10.69
N LEU A 316 -12.60 6.72 9.76
CA LEU A 316 -11.21 7.08 10.02
C LEU A 316 -10.86 8.55 9.74
N LEU A 317 -11.50 9.17 8.73
CA LEU A 317 -11.22 10.55 8.33
C LEU A 317 -12.28 11.52 8.87
N ASP A 318 -13.57 11.26 8.62
CA ASP A 318 -14.63 12.21 9.01
C ASP A 318 -14.88 12.18 10.52
N LYS A 319 -14.90 10.98 11.12
CA LYS A 319 -15.15 10.77 12.55
C LYS A 319 -13.89 10.62 13.38
N GLU A 320 -12.72 10.48 12.76
CA GLU A 320 -11.41 10.27 13.38
C GLU A 320 -11.44 9.25 14.53
N ARG A 321 -12.13 8.12 14.32
CA ARG A 321 -12.27 7.05 15.32
C ARG A 321 -11.07 6.10 15.30
N ASP A 322 -10.98 5.28 16.35
CA ASP A 322 -9.99 4.20 16.48
C ASP A 322 -10.12 3.21 15.32
N TYR A 323 -9.02 2.96 14.58
CA TYR A 323 -8.97 2.01 13.47
C TYR A 323 -9.50 0.63 13.84
N ARG A 324 -9.24 0.16 15.06
CA ARG A 324 -9.64 -1.17 15.51
C ARG A 324 -11.15 -1.31 15.61
N ASP A 325 -11.85 -0.20 15.88
CA ASP A 325 -13.32 -0.19 15.99
C ASP A 325 -14.02 -0.45 14.64
N LEU A 326 -13.28 -0.41 13.50
CA LEU A 326 -13.77 -0.89 12.20
C LEU A 326 -14.18 -2.37 12.22
N PHE A 327 -13.67 -3.16 13.17
CA PHE A 327 -14.00 -4.57 13.29
C PHE A 327 -15.24 -4.85 14.16
N THR A 328 -15.70 -3.85 14.93
CA THR A 328 -16.85 -3.98 15.83
C THR A 328 -17.94 -2.93 15.60
N THR A 329 -17.70 -1.95 14.72
CA THR A 329 -18.71 -0.93 14.42
C THR A 329 -19.92 -1.53 13.70
N ARG A 330 -21.10 -1.04 14.04
CA ARG A 330 -22.34 -1.34 13.31
C ARG A 330 -22.75 -0.22 12.34
N ASP A 331 -22.05 0.91 12.43
CA ASP A 331 -22.25 2.02 11.50
C ASP A 331 -21.66 1.65 10.13
N THR A 332 -22.43 1.87 9.07
CA THR A 332 -22.06 1.59 7.68
C THR A 332 -22.84 2.50 6.72
N TRP A 333 -22.64 2.29 5.45
CA TRP A 333 -23.41 2.90 4.38
C TRP A 333 -24.25 1.85 3.64
N MET A 334 -25.43 2.21 3.19
CA MET A 334 -26.36 1.30 2.53
C MET A 334 -26.83 1.85 1.20
N SER A 335 -26.87 0.99 0.18
CA SER A 335 -27.53 1.23 -1.10
C SER A 335 -28.69 0.25 -1.29
N MET A 336 -29.57 0.53 -2.27
CA MET A 336 -30.70 -0.36 -2.54
C MET A 336 -30.28 -1.78 -2.99
N PRO A 337 -29.27 -1.97 -3.88
CA PRO A 337 -28.79 -3.31 -4.23
C PRO A 337 -28.25 -4.11 -3.04
N LEU A 338 -27.57 -3.45 -2.10
CA LEU A 338 -27.05 -4.10 -0.89
C LEU A 338 -28.17 -4.46 0.08
N ALA A 339 -29.09 -3.54 0.32
CA ALA A 339 -30.21 -3.76 1.24
C ALA A 339 -31.05 -4.96 0.82
N ALA A 340 -31.21 -5.20 -0.50
CA ALA A 340 -31.90 -6.37 -1.00
C ALA A 340 -31.20 -7.68 -0.59
N VAL A 341 -29.87 -7.75 -0.61
CA VAL A 341 -29.11 -8.92 -0.16
C VAL A 341 -29.11 -9.04 1.36
N TYR A 342 -29.02 -7.92 2.08
CA TYR A 342 -29.11 -7.91 3.54
C TYR A 342 -30.53 -8.21 4.07
N GLY A 343 -31.55 -8.14 3.20
CA GLY A 343 -32.95 -8.31 3.59
C GLY A 343 -33.52 -7.10 4.37
N LEU A 344 -33.01 -5.89 4.08
CA LEU A 344 -33.31 -4.67 4.80
C LEU A 344 -34.14 -3.70 3.93
N PRO A 345 -35.02 -2.89 4.52
CA PRO A 345 -35.63 -1.75 3.84
C PRO A 345 -34.57 -0.65 3.65
N THR A 346 -34.62 0.05 2.50
CA THR A 346 -33.74 1.19 2.26
C THR A 346 -34.40 2.22 1.34
N GLU A 347 -33.79 3.41 1.31
CA GLU A 347 -34.10 4.50 0.38
C GLU A 347 -33.22 4.45 -0.87
N ASN A 348 -33.52 5.27 -1.86
CA ASN A 348 -32.70 5.40 -3.06
C ASN A 348 -31.39 6.15 -2.74
N GLY A 349 -30.31 5.74 -3.40
CA GLY A 349 -28.97 6.32 -3.22
C GLY A 349 -28.21 5.70 -2.06
N TRP A 350 -27.17 6.38 -1.63
CA TRP A 350 -26.34 5.98 -0.49
C TRP A 350 -26.81 6.68 0.77
N VAL A 351 -27.16 5.90 1.79
CA VAL A 351 -27.62 6.42 3.09
C VAL A 351 -26.78 5.85 4.23
N PRO A 352 -26.48 6.63 5.28
CA PRO A 352 -25.92 6.10 6.52
C PRO A 352 -26.86 5.07 7.12
N TYR A 353 -26.31 3.98 7.63
CA TYR A 353 -27.09 2.90 8.23
C TYR A 353 -26.36 2.35 9.46
N THR A 354 -27.10 1.98 10.50
CA THR A 354 -26.57 1.28 11.67
C THR A 354 -27.27 -0.06 11.78
N PHE A 355 -26.50 -1.15 11.73
CA PHE A 355 -27.06 -2.49 11.91
C PHE A 355 -27.66 -2.64 13.29
N PRO A 356 -28.88 -3.20 13.44
CA PRO A 356 -29.47 -3.50 14.74
C PRO A 356 -28.63 -4.46 15.58
N ASP A 357 -28.79 -4.43 16.92
CA ASP A 357 -28.05 -5.30 17.85
C ASP A 357 -28.28 -6.80 17.58
N ASP A 358 -29.45 -7.15 17.12
CA ASP A 358 -29.87 -8.53 16.80
C ASP A 358 -29.60 -8.95 15.35
N SER A 359 -28.92 -8.14 14.57
CA SER A 359 -28.64 -8.43 13.15
C SER A 359 -27.50 -9.42 12.93
N HIS A 360 -26.73 -9.77 13.96
CA HIS A 360 -25.49 -10.54 13.89
C HIS A 360 -24.44 -9.94 12.95
N ARG A 361 -24.52 -8.62 12.66
CA ARG A 361 -23.61 -7.92 11.74
C ARG A 361 -22.91 -6.79 12.45
N GLU A 362 -21.60 -6.85 12.40
CA GLU A 362 -20.71 -5.78 12.85
C GLU A 362 -19.36 -5.86 12.15
N GLY A 363 -18.73 -4.73 11.98
CA GLY A 363 -17.40 -4.61 11.43
C GLY A 363 -17.25 -5.08 9.98
N LEU A 364 -16.07 -4.88 9.46
CA LEU A 364 -15.74 -5.16 8.05
C LEU A 364 -15.87 -6.64 7.69
N LEU A 365 -15.69 -7.55 8.64
CA LEU A 365 -15.75 -9.01 8.39
C LEU A 365 -17.14 -9.49 8.00
N THR A 366 -18.20 -8.74 8.35
CA THR A 366 -19.59 -9.08 8.01
C THR A 366 -20.12 -8.30 6.80
N HIS A 367 -19.30 -7.46 6.17
CA HIS A 367 -19.66 -6.82 4.92
C HIS A 367 -19.71 -7.82 3.77
N ILE A 368 -20.65 -7.61 2.84
CA ILE A 368 -20.78 -8.44 1.64
C ILE A 368 -19.46 -8.48 0.86
N SER A 369 -18.71 -7.38 0.81
CA SER A 369 -17.40 -7.31 0.14
C SER A 369 -16.44 -8.38 0.64
N PHE A 370 -16.22 -8.48 1.96
CA PHE A 370 -15.34 -9.48 2.55
C PHE A 370 -15.89 -10.90 2.37
N LEU A 371 -17.18 -11.09 2.67
CA LEU A 371 -17.81 -12.41 2.64
C LEU A 371 -17.91 -13.00 1.24
N ALA A 372 -18.25 -12.18 0.25
CA ALA A 372 -18.41 -12.62 -1.13
C ALA A 372 -17.06 -12.82 -1.84
N ALA A 373 -16.09 -11.91 -1.66
CA ALA A 373 -14.77 -12.06 -2.26
C ALA A 373 -14.08 -13.35 -1.79
N ASN A 374 -14.26 -13.72 -0.52
CA ASN A 374 -13.63 -14.87 0.10
C ASN A 374 -14.56 -16.11 0.17
N SER A 375 -15.25 -16.37 -0.94
CA SER A 375 -16.18 -17.47 -1.10
C SER A 375 -16.20 -17.95 -2.56
N HIS A 376 -16.57 -19.21 -2.77
CA HIS A 376 -16.78 -19.74 -4.11
C HIS A 376 -18.03 -19.12 -4.79
N SER A 377 -18.19 -19.34 -6.08
CA SER A 377 -19.34 -18.83 -6.83
C SER A 377 -20.69 -19.33 -6.32
N VAL A 378 -20.74 -20.55 -5.76
CA VAL A 378 -21.98 -21.24 -5.33
C VAL A 378 -22.08 -21.51 -3.83
N ARG A 379 -20.99 -21.30 -3.06
CA ARG A 379 -20.96 -21.64 -1.62
C ARG A 379 -19.99 -20.75 -0.86
N SER A 380 -20.14 -20.67 0.48
CA SER A 380 -19.16 -20.08 1.39
C SER A 380 -17.86 -20.89 1.45
N SER A 381 -16.81 -20.29 1.96
CA SER A 381 -15.52 -20.95 2.16
C SER A 381 -14.85 -20.47 3.45
N PRO A 382 -14.95 -21.24 4.54
CA PRO A 382 -14.26 -20.92 5.78
C PRO A 382 -12.75 -20.73 5.59
N THR A 383 -12.12 -21.59 4.81
CA THR A 383 -10.68 -21.55 4.54
C THR A 383 -10.25 -20.25 3.84
N LEU A 384 -10.98 -19.81 2.79
CA LEU A 384 -10.68 -18.57 2.09
C LEU A 384 -10.91 -17.35 3.01
N ARG A 385 -12.01 -17.34 3.79
CA ARG A 385 -12.30 -16.26 4.75
C ARG A 385 -11.23 -16.16 5.84
N GLY A 386 -10.82 -17.30 6.40
CA GLY A 386 -9.75 -17.34 7.39
C GLY A 386 -8.38 -16.97 6.83
N LYS A 387 -8.05 -17.40 5.60
CA LYS A 387 -6.84 -16.97 4.89
C LYS A 387 -6.84 -15.46 4.69
N ALA A 388 -7.92 -14.90 4.15
CA ALA A 388 -8.04 -13.47 3.90
C ALA A 388 -7.93 -12.65 5.19
N LEU A 389 -8.57 -13.09 6.28
CA LEU A 389 -8.47 -12.45 7.59
C LEU A 389 -7.00 -12.35 8.05
N ARG A 390 -6.24 -13.44 7.97
CA ARG A 390 -4.82 -13.46 8.34
C ARG A 390 -3.96 -12.60 7.44
N GLU A 391 -4.15 -12.69 6.13
CA GLU A 391 -3.28 -12.02 5.16
C GLU A 391 -3.59 -10.53 5.03
N LEU A 392 -4.88 -10.14 4.96
CA LEU A 392 -5.27 -8.73 4.78
C LEU A 392 -5.12 -7.90 6.05
N PHE A 393 -5.51 -8.46 7.21
CA PHE A 393 -5.64 -7.67 8.45
C PHE A 393 -4.56 -7.95 9.49
N LEU A 394 -3.93 -9.14 9.47
CA LEU A 394 -2.89 -9.49 10.44
C LEU A 394 -1.49 -9.57 9.82
N CYS A 395 -1.35 -9.37 8.50
CA CYS A 395 -0.09 -9.52 7.76
C CYS A 395 0.60 -10.87 8.02
N GLN A 396 -0.20 -11.92 8.19
CA GLN A 396 0.26 -13.28 8.42
C GLN A 396 0.07 -14.08 7.14
N LYS A 397 1.15 -14.29 6.38
CA LYS A 397 1.08 -15.09 5.16
C LYS A 397 0.72 -16.52 5.48
N VAL A 398 -0.32 -17.04 4.86
CA VAL A 398 -0.70 -18.44 4.87
C VAL A 398 0.06 -19.15 3.74
N PRO A 399 0.78 -20.26 4.02
CA PRO A 399 1.48 -20.99 2.97
C PRO A 399 0.53 -21.45 1.86
N ASP A 400 1.00 -21.40 0.63
CA ASP A 400 0.24 -21.95 -0.48
C ASP A 400 0.18 -23.48 -0.38
N PRO A 401 -0.93 -24.11 -0.83
CA PRO A 401 -1.05 -25.57 -0.79
C PRO A 401 0.06 -26.20 -1.64
N PRO A 402 0.59 -27.37 -1.23
CA PRO A 402 1.54 -28.11 -2.05
C PRO A 402 0.98 -28.40 -3.46
N PRO A 403 1.80 -28.42 -4.51
CA PRO A 403 1.34 -28.55 -5.90
C PRO A 403 0.62 -29.88 -6.21
N ASN A 404 0.71 -30.87 -5.33
CA ASN A 404 0.11 -32.20 -5.50
C ASN A 404 -1.12 -32.44 -4.59
N VAL A 405 -1.73 -31.37 -4.05
CA VAL A 405 -2.96 -31.52 -3.25
C VAL A 405 -4.12 -31.87 -4.16
N ASP A 406 -4.77 -33.00 -3.85
CA ASP A 406 -6.00 -33.42 -4.49
C ASP A 406 -7.19 -32.75 -3.79
N PHE A 407 -7.86 -31.86 -4.49
CA PHE A 407 -9.05 -31.15 -3.98
C PHE A 407 -10.35 -31.97 -4.20
N SER A 408 -10.31 -33.09 -4.92
CA SER A 408 -11.50 -33.91 -5.20
C SER A 408 -12.15 -34.46 -3.92
N ALA A 409 -11.37 -34.72 -2.88
CA ALA A 409 -11.88 -35.16 -1.57
C ALA A 409 -12.86 -34.15 -0.91
N LEU A 410 -12.78 -32.86 -1.24
CA LEU A 410 -13.75 -31.84 -0.80
C LEU A 410 -15.06 -31.91 -1.61
N GLU A 411 -15.00 -32.39 -2.85
CA GLU A 411 -16.16 -32.55 -3.72
C GLU A 411 -16.89 -33.87 -3.41
N GLU A 412 -16.17 -34.91 -3.03
CA GLU A 412 -16.73 -36.24 -2.66
C GLU A 412 -17.47 -36.22 -1.30
N ALA A 413 -17.22 -35.22 -0.44
CA ALA A 413 -17.95 -35.04 0.82
C ALA A 413 -19.39 -34.47 0.65
N GLY A 414 -20.01 -34.65 -0.52
CA GLY A 414 -21.31 -34.08 -0.87
C GLY A 414 -22.50 -34.46 0.02
N ASP A 415 -22.43 -35.56 0.76
CA ASP A 415 -23.46 -36.01 1.70
C ASP A 415 -23.28 -35.43 3.13
N VAL A 416 -22.16 -34.70 3.39
CA VAL A 416 -21.90 -34.12 4.71
C VAL A 416 -22.53 -32.74 4.79
N PRO A 417 -23.46 -32.50 5.73
CA PRO A 417 -24.38 -31.35 5.66
C PRO A 417 -23.71 -30.01 5.88
N THR A 418 -22.75 -29.89 6.82
CA THR A 418 -22.15 -28.60 7.17
C THR A 418 -20.72 -28.43 6.69
N ALA A 419 -20.29 -27.17 6.47
CA ALA A 419 -18.91 -26.86 6.11
C ALA A 419 -17.92 -27.33 7.20
N ARG A 420 -18.27 -27.22 8.47
CA ARG A 420 -17.46 -27.70 9.61
C ARG A 420 -17.20 -29.21 9.52
N GLU A 421 -18.23 -29.99 9.28
CA GLU A 421 -18.09 -31.45 9.17
C GLU A 421 -17.27 -31.85 7.92
N ARG A 422 -17.48 -31.18 6.79
CA ARG A 422 -16.68 -31.43 5.57
C ARG A 422 -15.19 -31.13 5.81
N LEU A 423 -14.87 -30.05 6.51
CA LEU A 423 -13.49 -29.68 6.85
C LEU A 423 -12.88 -30.64 7.87
N GLN A 424 -13.64 -31.17 8.82
CA GLN A 424 -13.14 -32.21 9.75
C GLN A 424 -12.68 -33.46 9.00
N VAL A 425 -13.44 -33.92 8.00
CA VAL A 425 -13.04 -35.03 7.14
C VAL A 425 -11.74 -34.71 6.39
N HIS A 426 -11.67 -33.52 5.79
CA HIS A 426 -10.50 -33.09 5.05
C HIS A 426 -9.24 -32.93 5.93
N ASN A 427 -9.40 -32.38 7.12
CA ASN A 427 -8.33 -32.15 8.10
C ASN A 427 -7.80 -33.44 8.75
N SER A 428 -8.46 -34.58 8.53
CA SER A 428 -7.93 -35.89 8.92
C SER A 428 -6.64 -36.24 8.16
N ASN A 429 -6.39 -35.61 7.01
CA ASN A 429 -5.14 -35.75 6.25
C ASN A 429 -4.06 -34.81 6.81
N PRO A 430 -2.93 -35.35 7.33
CA PRO A 430 -1.86 -34.50 7.90
C PRO A 430 -1.26 -33.46 6.93
N SER A 431 -1.30 -33.75 5.63
CA SER A 431 -0.79 -32.79 4.61
C SER A 431 -1.68 -31.55 4.46
N CYS A 432 -2.96 -31.65 4.82
CA CYS A 432 -3.94 -30.56 4.74
C CYS A 432 -4.07 -29.82 6.08
N ALA A 433 -3.98 -30.57 7.18
CA ALA A 433 -4.23 -30.08 8.53
C ALA A 433 -3.37 -28.85 8.89
N GLY A 434 -2.11 -28.77 8.44
CA GLY A 434 -1.20 -27.70 8.81
C GLY A 434 -1.69 -26.29 8.44
N CYS A 435 -2.26 -26.13 7.23
CA CYS A 435 -2.82 -24.83 6.79
C CYS A 435 -4.24 -24.62 7.34
N HIS A 436 -5.07 -25.66 7.33
CA HIS A 436 -6.46 -25.56 7.76
C HIS A 436 -6.63 -25.25 9.24
N LEU A 437 -5.73 -25.72 10.12
CA LEU A 437 -5.73 -25.40 11.54
C LEU A 437 -5.54 -23.89 11.83
N ILE A 438 -4.86 -23.17 10.94
CA ILE A 438 -4.62 -21.74 11.12
C ILE A 438 -5.65 -20.86 10.41
N THR A 439 -6.46 -21.40 9.50
CA THR A 439 -7.45 -20.63 8.72
C THR A 439 -8.90 -20.96 9.12
N ASP A 440 -9.23 -22.24 9.20
CA ASP A 440 -10.62 -22.69 9.32
C ASP A 440 -11.33 -22.22 10.60
N PRO A 441 -10.69 -22.21 11.80
CA PRO A 441 -11.38 -21.82 13.03
C PRO A 441 -12.01 -20.43 12.96
N MET A 442 -11.32 -19.47 12.31
CA MET A 442 -11.85 -18.11 12.13
C MET A 442 -12.92 -18.03 11.05
N GLY A 443 -12.68 -18.73 9.93
CA GLY A 443 -13.63 -18.71 8.83
C GLY A 443 -14.95 -19.42 9.14
N LEU A 444 -14.92 -20.47 9.98
CA LEU A 444 -16.11 -21.19 10.44
C LEU A 444 -17.04 -20.28 11.27
N SER A 445 -16.49 -19.29 11.98
CA SER A 445 -17.31 -18.33 12.73
C SER A 445 -18.10 -17.36 11.83
N LEU A 446 -17.79 -17.35 10.54
CA LEU A 446 -18.49 -16.56 9.53
C LEU A 446 -19.49 -17.40 8.69
N GLU A 447 -19.75 -18.68 9.07
CA GLU A 447 -20.66 -19.55 8.32
C GLU A 447 -22.15 -19.21 8.52
N ASN A 448 -22.49 -18.36 9.47
CA ASN A 448 -23.80 -17.69 9.49
C ASN A 448 -24.04 -16.81 8.26
N PHE A 449 -23.04 -16.62 7.42
CA PHE A 449 -23.15 -15.90 6.15
C PHE A 449 -22.82 -16.82 5.00
N ASP A 450 -23.77 -16.95 4.05
CA ASP A 450 -23.58 -17.75 2.86
C ASP A 450 -22.50 -17.18 1.91
N GLY A 451 -22.32 -17.78 0.74
CA GLY A 451 -21.29 -17.36 -0.23
C GLY A 451 -21.53 -15.97 -0.86
N ALA A 452 -22.70 -15.38 -0.64
CA ALA A 452 -23.06 -14.02 -1.06
C ALA A 452 -23.16 -13.04 0.13
N GLY A 453 -22.93 -13.51 1.35
CA GLY A 453 -23.03 -12.71 2.57
C GLY A 453 -24.44 -12.58 3.15
N ARG A 454 -25.41 -13.40 2.73
CA ARG A 454 -26.73 -13.44 3.37
C ARG A 454 -26.67 -14.22 4.66
N PHE A 455 -27.38 -13.75 5.68
CA PHE A 455 -27.45 -14.42 6.98
C PHE A 455 -28.24 -15.73 6.90
N ARG A 456 -27.76 -16.77 7.60
CA ARG A 456 -28.39 -18.09 7.75
C ARG A 456 -28.06 -18.68 9.12
N GLU A 457 -28.96 -19.44 9.69
CA GLU A 457 -28.75 -20.19 10.95
C GLU A 457 -28.46 -21.67 10.71
N THR A 458 -28.80 -22.17 9.51
CA THR A 458 -28.65 -23.58 9.14
C THR A 458 -27.97 -23.75 7.80
N GLU A 459 -27.27 -24.85 7.61
CA GLU A 459 -26.78 -25.35 6.31
C GLU A 459 -27.36 -26.75 6.07
N ASN A 460 -28.02 -26.93 4.93
CA ASN A 460 -28.68 -28.20 4.58
C ASN A 460 -29.63 -28.75 5.67
N GLY A 461 -30.28 -27.85 6.43
CA GLY A 461 -31.22 -28.19 7.51
C GLY A 461 -30.58 -28.54 8.85
N VAL A 462 -29.27 -28.41 8.97
CA VAL A 462 -28.52 -28.62 10.24
C VAL A 462 -28.11 -27.26 10.80
N GLU A 463 -28.31 -27.08 12.10
CA GLU A 463 -27.89 -25.87 12.84
C GLU A 463 -26.38 -25.69 12.77
N LEU A 464 -25.93 -24.45 12.55
CA LEU A 464 -24.52 -24.14 12.39
C LEU A 464 -23.82 -23.98 13.75
N ASP A 465 -22.76 -24.72 13.98
CA ASP A 465 -21.76 -24.42 15.01
C ASP A 465 -20.76 -23.43 14.45
N ILE A 466 -20.81 -22.19 14.97
CA ILE A 466 -19.97 -21.07 14.55
C ILE A 466 -18.91 -20.69 15.58
N SER A 467 -18.69 -21.55 16.58
CA SER A 467 -17.59 -21.37 17.53
C SER A 467 -16.22 -21.42 16.81
N GLY A 468 -15.25 -20.71 17.34
CA GLY A 468 -13.92 -20.64 16.73
C GLY A 468 -12.84 -20.22 17.69
N GLU A 469 -11.67 -20.01 17.11
CA GLU A 469 -10.46 -19.62 17.83
C GLU A 469 -9.59 -18.69 16.95
N LEU A 470 -9.01 -17.66 17.58
CA LEU A 470 -7.97 -16.82 16.98
C LEU A 470 -6.78 -16.77 17.93
N ASP A 471 -5.69 -17.45 17.58
CA ASP A 471 -4.41 -17.44 18.31
C ASP A 471 -4.56 -17.68 19.83
N GLY A 472 -5.37 -18.68 20.21
CA GLY A 472 -5.64 -19.08 21.60
C GLY A 472 -6.83 -18.37 22.27
N ILE A 473 -7.50 -17.45 21.58
CA ILE A 473 -8.72 -16.79 22.05
C ILE A 473 -9.93 -17.52 21.49
N PHE A 474 -10.68 -18.24 22.35
CA PHE A 474 -11.88 -18.95 21.97
C PHE A 474 -13.11 -18.05 22.05
N TYR A 475 -14.05 -18.26 21.14
CA TYR A 475 -15.32 -17.52 21.09
C TYR A 475 -16.42 -18.39 20.48
N ASP A 476 -17.67 -18.02 20.77
CA ASP A 476 -18.85 -18.81 20.41
C ASP A 476 -19.53 -18.31 19.13
N ASP A 477 -19.25 -17.09 18.68
CA ASP A 477 -19.95 -16.46 17.57
C ASP A 477 -19.10 -15.39 16.84
N VAL A 478 -19.71 -14.70 15.88
CA VAL A 478 -19.09 -13.64 15.10
C VAL A 478 -18.68 -12.44 15.94
N HIS A 479 -19.45 -12.11 16.99
CA HIS A 479 -19.13 -10.99 17.89
C HIS A 479 -17.86 -11.27 18.70
N GLY A 480 -17.68 -12.49 19.12
CA GLY A 480 -16.44 -12.93 19.76
C GLY A 480 -15.24 -12.88 18.80
N LEU A 481 -15.42 -13.27 17.53
CA LEU A 481 -14.37 -13.16 16.50
C LEU A 481 -13.99 -11.69 16.25
N THR A 482 -14.97 -10.81 16.04
CA THR A 482 -14.71 -9.39 15.75
C THR A 482 -14.06 -8.67 16.92
N ALA A 483 -14.46 -8.99 18.17
CA ALA A 483 -13.80 -8.51 19.38
C ALA A 483 -12.35 -9.02 19.49
N ALA A 484 -12.12 -10.30 19.23
CA ALA A 484 -10.77 -10.88 19.21
C ALA A 484 -9.88 -10.23 18.13
N MET A 485 -10.46 -9.93 16.97
CA MET A 485 -9.75 -9.19 15.91
C MET A 485 -9.41 -7.77 16.33
N ARG A 486 -10.38 -7.03 16.88
CA ARG A 486 -10.20 -5.66 17.37
C ARG A 486 -9.03 -5.54 18.36
N ASP A 487 -8.92 -6.49 19.25
CA ASP A 487 -7.91 -6.48 20.31
C ASP A 487 -6.62 -7.22 19.94
N HIS A 488 -6.54 -7.77 18.73
CA HIS A 488 -5.37 -8.52 18.27
C HIS A 488 -4.15 -7.60 18.04
N PRO A 489 -2.98 -7.86 18.66
CA PRO A 489 -1.83 -6.96 18.61
C PRO A 489 -1.26 -6.75 17.21
N LYS A 490 -1.43 -7.71 16.30
CA LYS A 490 -0.98 -7.59 14.92
C LYS A 490 -1.89 -6.75 14.04
N LEU A 491 -3.12 -6.45 14.44
CA LEU A 491 -4.05 -5.66 13.64
C LEU A 491 -3.50 -4.26 13.34
N SER A 492 -3.15 -3.51 14.37
CA SER A 492 -2.56 -2.17 14.23
C SER A 492 -1.18 -2.21 13.59
N ALA A 493 -0.35 -3.20 13.94
CA ALA A 493 0.97 -3.38 13.36
C ALA A 493 0.91 -3.66 11.86
N CYS A 494 -0.10 -4.42 11.39
CA CYS A 494 -0.30 -4.71 9.97
C CYS A 494 -0.66 -3.44 9.19
N LEU A 495 -1.57 -2.59 9.70
CA LEU A 495 -1.89 -1.31 9.07
C LEU A 495 -0.64 -0.42 8.97
N VAL A 496 0.14 -0.30 10.05
CA VAL A 496 1.40 0.46 10.05
C VAL A 496 2.36 -0.07 8.98
N ASN A 497 2.56 -1.38 8.89
CA ASN A 497 3.44 -1.98 7.87
C ASN A 497 2.96 -1.69 6.45
N ARG A 498 1.65 -1.77 6.20
CA ARG A 498 1.05 -1.49 4.88
C ARG A 498 1.22 -0.02 4.49
N LEU A 499 0.88 0.91 5.39
CA LEU A 499 1.04 2.34 5.14
C LEU A 499 2.51 2.74 4.96
N TYR A 500 3.41 2.14 5.74
CA TYR A 500 4.86 2.35 5.57
C TYR A 500 5.33 1.90 4.18
N ALA A 501 4.99 0.67 3.77
CA ALA A 501 5.34 0.15 2.45
C ALA A 501 4.74 0.98 1.31
N TYR A 502 3.47 1.39 1.45
CA TYR A 502 2.78 2.23 0.48
C TYR A 502 3.43 3.61 0.35
N GLY A 503 3.71 4.28 1.49
CA GLY A 503 4.30 5.62 1.52
C GLY A 503 5.76 5.65 1.07
N THR A 504 6.56 4.64 1.44
CA THR A 504 7.97 4.54 1.02
C THR A 504 8.16 3.93 -0.36
N GLY A 505 7.07 3.47 -0.99
CA GLY A 505 7.03 3.04 -2.38
C GLY A 505 7.63 1.66 -2.65
N GLY A 506 7.69 0.78 -1.66
CA GLY A 506 8.18 -0.58 -1.86
C GLY A 506 8.11 -1.46 -0.61
N PRO A 507 8.53 -2.73 -0.71
CA PRO A 507 8.38 -3.67 0.38
C PRO A 507 9.16 -3.28 1.64
N VAL A 508 8.64 -3.72 2.79
CA VAL A 508 9.30 -3.60 4.09
C VAL A 508 10.53 -4.51 4.15
N GLU A 509 11.64 -3.95 4.57
CA GLU A 509 12.88 -4.67 4.78
C GLU A 509 13.16 -4.81 6.29
N LEU A 510 12.62 -5.87 6.92
CA LEU A 510 12.65 -6.04 8.39
C LEU A 510 14.04 -5.90 9.04
N ARG A 511 15.10 -6.11 8.28
CA ARG A 511 16.47 -5.90 8.77
C ARG A 511 16.74 -4.44 9.16
N TYR A 512 16.12 -3.49 8.43
CA TYR A 512 16.33 -2.05 8.58
C TYR A 512 15.12 -1.34 9.19
N ASP A 513 13.92 -1.83 8.89
CA ASP A 513 12.67 -1.11 9.19
C ASP A 513 12.03 -1.55 10.52
N ARG A 514 12.50 -2.65 11.13
CA ARG A 514 11.89 -3.25 12.34
C ARG A 514 11.67 -2.25 13.46
N ASP A 515 12.71 -1.49 13.80
CA ASP A 515 12.65 -0.56 14.94
C ASP A 515 11.81 0.67 14.62
N ALA A 516 11.83 1.16 13.37
CA ALA A 516 10.96 2.22 12.90
C ALA A 516 9.49 1.79 12.96
N LEU A 517 9.16 0.60 12.46
CA LEU A 517 7.80 0.05 12.49
C LEU A 517 7.31 -0.19 13.92
N ALA A 518 8.16 -0.66 14.81
CA ALA A 518 7.82 -0.82 16.23
C ALA A 518 7.52 0.55 16.89
N ARG A 519 8.31 1.58 16.60
CA ARG A 519 8.05 2.95 17.09
C ARG A 519 6.73 3.51 16.55
N PHE A 520 6.46 3.38 15.24
CA PHE A 520 5.19 3.83 14.65
C PHE A 520 4.00 3.09 15.26
N THR A 521 4.09 1.78 15.45
CA THR A 521 3.03 0.98 16.07
C THR A 521 2.75 1.45 17.50
N THR A 522 3.79 1.72 18.29
CA THR A 522 3.67 2.23 19.65
C THR A 522 3.01 3.60 19.67
N ARG A 523 3.49 4.54 18.84
CA ARG A 523 2.92 5.89 18.75
C ARG A 523 1.46 5.88 18.26
N PHE A 524 1.15 5.05 17.28
CA PHE A 524 -0.22 4.88 16.81
C PHE A 524 -1.17 4.46 17.94
N ALA A 525 -0.73 3.52 18.79
CA ALA A 525 -1.51 3.13 19.97
C ALA A 525 -1.63 4.27 21.00
N GLU A 526 -0.56 5.01 21.28
CA GLU A 526 -0.58 6.17 22.18
C GLU A 526 -1.48 7.30 21.68
N GLN A 527 -1.65 7.44 20.37
CA GLN A 527 -2.51 8.43 19.71
C GLN A 527 -3.95 7.93 19.51
N GLY A 528 -4.34 6.80 20.15
CA GLY A 528 -5.69 6.24 20.07
C GLY A 528 -6.04 5.65 18.70
N HIS A 529 -5.04 5.13 17.99
CA HIS A 529 -5.15 4.49 16.68
C HIS A 529 -5.85 5.36 15.62
N LYS A 530 -5.58 6.67 15.64
CA LYS A 530 -6.14 7.64 14.68
C LYS A 530 -5.30 7.67 13.39
N LEU A 531 -5.96 7.46 12.26
CA LEU A 531 -5.28 7.39 10.96
C LEU A 531 -4.55 8.69 10.58
N PRO A 532 -5.14 9.91 10.71
CA PRO A 532 -4.44 11.13 10.34
C PRO A 532 -3.11 11.33 11.09
N GLU A 533 -3.07 10.98 12.38
CA GLU A 533 -1.86 11.05 13.19
C GLU A 533 -0.77 10.09 12.70
N LEU A 534 -1.15 8.87 12.33
CA LEU A 534 -0.22 7.88 11.76
C LEU A 534 0.35 8.35 10.41
N LEU A 535 -0.50 8.88 9.53
CA LEU A 535 -0.07 9.44 8.23
C LEU A 535 0.92 10.59 8.43
N ARG A 536 0.63 11.48 9.37
CA ARG A 536 1.52 12.58 9.74
C ARG A 536 2.86 12.09 10.26
N ASP A 537 2.86 11.14 11.18
CA ASP A 537 4.08 10.59 11.75
C ASP A 537 4.96 9.90 10.68
N LEU A 538 4.36 9.16 9.78
CA LEU A 538 5.05 8.53 8.65
C LEU A 538 5.67 9.57 7.72
N ALA A 539 4.87 10.56 7.27
CA ALA A 539 5.30 11.59 6.33
C ALA A 539 6.43 12.50 6.86
N LEU A 540 6.49 12.71 8.19
CA LEU A 540 7.52 13.51 8.85
C LEU A 540 8.75 12.69 9.30
N SER A 541 8.77 11.38 9.05
CA SER A 541 9.82 10.49 9.54
C SER A 541 11.09 10.53 8.69
N GLU A 542 12.19 10.09 9.27
CA GLU A 542 13.44 9.89 8.54
C GLU A 542 13.30 8.81 7.45
N ALA A 543 12.50 7.79 7.66
CA ALA A 543 12.17 6.79 6.65
C ALA A 543 11.58 7.38 5.37
N PHE A 544 10.87 8.49 5.50
CA PHE A 544 10.23 9.17 4.38
C PHE A 544 11.14 10.16 3.66
N THR A 545 12.10 10.75 4.37
CA THR A 545 12.92 11.88 3.90
C THR A 545 14.36 11.50 3.58
N ARG A 546 14.90 10.46 4.22
CA ARG A 546 16.31 10.06 4.08
C ARG A 546 16.49 8.82 3.22
N VAL A 547 17.69 8.73 2.63
CA VAL A 547 18.08 7.65 1.74
C VAL A 547 19.14 6.79 2.42
N ARG A 548 18.97 5.48 2.35
CA ARG A 548 19.96 4.50 2.72
C ARG A 548 20.91 4.24 1.54
N PRO A 549 22.24 4.25 1.74
CA PRO A 549 23.15 3.90 0.67
C PRO A 549 22.88 2.48 0.13
N PRO A 550 23.15 2.23 -1.16
CA PRO A 550 22.98 0.91 -1.73
C PRO A 550 23.90 -0.10 -1.02
N GLU A 551 23.41 -1.33 -0.84
CA GLU A 551 24.22 -2.41 -0.26
C GLU A 551 25.48 -2.66 -1.10
N SER A 552 26.61 -2.85 -0.42
CA SER A 552 27.82 -3.26 -1.12
C SER A 552 27.64 -4.65 -1.76
N PRO A 553 28.27 -4.95 -2.92
CA PRO A 553 28.15 -6.26 -3.55
C PRO A 553 28.53 -7.43 -2.62
N GLU A 554 29.37 -7.21 -1.62
CA GLU A 554 29.75 -8.21 -0.62
C GLU A 554 28.61 -8.48 0.39
N GLU A 555 27.82 -7.46 0.76
CA GLU A 555 26.66 -7.59 1.66
C GLU A 555 25.49 -8.26 0.96
N SER A 556 25.28 -8.01 -0.33
CA SER A 556 24.21 -8.64 -1.10
C SER A 556 24.41 -10.16 -1.26
N VAL A 557 25.64 -10.64 -1.33
CA VAL A 557 25.97 -12.08 -1.41
C VAL A 557 25.74 -12.78 -0.07
N VAL A 558 26.05 -12.13 1.04
CA VAL A 558 25.82 -12.67 2.40
C VAL A 558 24.32 -12.77 2.68
N ASN A 559 23.54 -11.78 2.24
CA ASN A 559 22.09 -11.72 2.45
C ASN A 559 21.32 -12.76 1.60
N ALA A 560 21.82 -13.09 0.42
CA ALA A 560 21.25 -14.15 -0.43
C ALA A 560 21.49 -15.57 0.13
N ALA A 561 22.44 -15.73 1.05
CA ALA A 561 22.82 -17.01 1.65
C ALA A 561 22.10 -17.33 2.97
N GLU A 562 21.41 -16.36 3.60
CA GLU A 562 20.58 -16.63 4.78
C GLU A 562 19.18 -17.12 4.35
N PRO A 563 18.79 -18.36 4.70
CA PRO A 563 17.42 -18.80 4.46
C PRO A 563 16.45 -17.97 5.31
N PRO A 564 15.22 -17.72 4.84
CA PRO A 564 14.22 -16.98 5.61
C PRO A 564 14.04 -17.68 6.97
N GLN A 565 14.32 -16.96 8.05
CA GLN A 565 14.16 -17.49 9.41
C GLN A 565 12.68 -17.80 9.63
N SER A 566 12.31 -19.07 9.50
CA SER A 566 11.04 -19.57 9.97
C SER A 566 10.95 -19.31 11.47
N GLN A 567 10.04 -18.43 11.88
CA GLN A 567 9.69 -18.25 13.29
C GLN A 567 8.94 -19.51 13.77
N ILE A 568 9.69 -20.55 14.10
CA ILE A 568 9.19 -21.61 14.99
C ILE A 568 9.36 -21.05 16.40
N ALA A 569 8.25 -20.56 16.96
CA ALA A 569 8.18 -20.27 18.37
C ALA A 569 8.38 -21.58 19.13
N SER A 570 9.52 -21.71 19.81
CA SER A 570 9.75 -22.77 20.77
C SER A 570 8.87 -22.55 21.98
N THR A 571 7.72 -23.18 22.01
CA THR A 571 6.97 -23.46 23.24
C THR A 571 7.71 -24.57 23.99
N THR A 572 8.53 -24.20 24.95
CA THR A 572 9.00 -25.09 26.01
C THR A 572 8.42 -24.61 27.33
N ARG A 573 7.48 -25.44 27.84
CA ARG A 573 6.91 -25.61 29.19
C ARG A 573 5.91 -24.57 29.67
#